data_bacf15fda75bb65e7df3358a84467800
#
_entry.id   bacf15fda75bb65e7df3358a84467800
#
_cell.length_a   1.000
_cell.length_b   1.000
_cell.length_c   1.000
_cell.angle_alpha   90.00
_cell.angle_beta   90.00
_cell.angle_gamma   90.00
#
_symmetry.space_group_name_H-M   'P 1'
#
loop_
_entity.id
_entity.type
_entity.pdbx_description
1 polymer ?
#
loop_
_entity_poly.entity_id
_entity_poly.type
_entity_poly.pdbx_seq_one_letter_code
_entity_poly.pdbx_strand_id
1 'polypeptide(L)'
;YIISLFSGTLLIQIANQNELVSPYYVANLLWYPAYEILFSIIRKIKNKKSAFEPDNSHFHQLLYLYLKGFFKNKKINNTLTGCILNLYHLVFVFIVSIDYSNTKYQVMMISLSIIIYSFFYVILKKIIRTKI
;
A
#
# COMPACT_ATOMS: atom_id res chain seq x y z
N TYR A 1 -3.74 16.63 3.63
CA TYR A 1 -4.93 16.68 2.77
C TYR A 1 -4.69 17.47 1.48
N ILE A 2 -4.12 18.69 1.54
CA ILE A 2 -3.89 19.54 0.34
C ILE A 2 -2.94 18.84 -0.66
N ILE A 3 -1.83 18.27 -0.20
CA ILE A 3 -0.87 17.55 -1.06
C ILE A 3 -1.53 16.35 -1.73
N SER A 4 -2.34 15.59 -0.98
CA SER A 4 -3.01 14.40 -1.52
C SER A 4 -4.07 14.77 -2.55
N LEU A 5 -4.83 15.85 -2.31
CA LEU A 5 -5.81 16.38 -3.27
C LEU A 5 -5.10 16.86 -4.54
N PHE A 6 -4.04 17.65 -4.38
CA PHE A 6 -3.26 18.17 -5.52
C PHE A 6 -2.65 17.03 -6.35
N SER A 7 -2.02 16.03 -5.69
CA SER A 7 -1.43 14.89 -6.39
C SER A 7 -2.49 14.06 -7.12
N GLY A 8 -3.65 13.84 -6.48
CA GLY A 8 -4.76 13.10 -7.10
C GLY A 8 -5.34 13.81 -8.32
N THR A 9 -5.60 15.12 -8.22
CA THR A 9 -6.12 15.92 -9.35
C THR A 9 -5.11 15.97 -10.50
N LEU A 10 -3.83 16.12 -10.21
CA LEU A 10 -2.76 16.16 -11.22
C LEU A 10 -2.64 14.83 -11.95
N LEU A 11 -2.71 13.70 -11.27
CA LEU A 11 -2.69 12.37 -11.88
C LEU A 11 -3.91 12.12 -12.78
N ILE A 12 -5.10 12.53 -12.34
CA ILE A 12 -6.32 12.44 -13.15
C ILE A 12 -6.22 13.33 -14.39
N GLN A 13 -5.70 14.53 -14.25
CA GLN A 13 -5.52 15.46 -15.36
C GLN A 13 -4.53 14.91 -16.41
N ILE A 14 -3.39 14.35 -15.97
CA ILE A 14 -2.43 13.71 -16.86
C ILE A 14 -3.07 12.55 -17.64
N ALA A 15 -3.85 11.70 -16.96
CA ALA A 15 -4.53 10.59 -17.59
C ALA A 15 -5.58 11.05 -18.63
N ASN A 16 -6.35 12.10 -18.31
CA ASN A 16 -7.37 12.63 -19.20
C ASN A 16 -6.80 13.36 -20.42
N GLN A 17 -5.61 13.96 -20.29
CA GLN A 17 -4.94 14.68 -21.40
C GLN A 17 -4.12 13.75 -22.30
N ASN A 18 -3.92 12.51 -21.91
CA ASN A 18 -3.07 11.58 -22.64
C ASN A 18 -3.79 10.24 -22.87
N GLU A 19 -4.40 10.11 -24.05
CA GLU A 19 -5.15 8.91 -24.45
C GLU A 19 -4.33 7.62 -24.47
N LEU A 20 -3.01 7.72 -24.51
CA LEU A 20 -2.11 6.56 -24.45
C LEU A 20 -1.94 6.00 -23.04
N VAL A 21 -2.28 6.77 -22.00
CA VAL A 21 -2.12 6.34 -20.61
C VAL A 21 -3.34 5.54 -20.17
N SER A 22 -3.13 4.29 -19.79
CA SER A 22 -4.19 3.48 -19.23
C SER A 22 -4.72 4.09 -17.91
N PRO A 23 -6.05 4.21 -17.70
CA PRO A 23 -6.61 4.63 -16.41
C PRO A 23 -6.17 3.75 -15.25
N TYR A 24 -5.92 2.48 -15.50
CA TYR A 24 -5.41 1.53 -14.50
C TYR A 24 -3.95 1.77 -14.12
N TYR A 25 -3.17 2.48 -14.96
CA TYR A 25 -1.85 2.94 -14.57
C TYR A 25 -1.94 3.96 -13.42
N VAL A 26 -2.86 4.92 -13.49
CA VAL A 26 -3.10 5.87 -12.41
C VAL A 26 -3.57 5.15 -11.14
N ALA A 27 -4.44 4.14 -11.28
CA ALA A 27 -4.86 3.31 -10.15
C ALA A 27 -3.67 2.56 -9.53
N ASN A 28 -2.72 2.08 -10.34
CA ASN A 28 -1.48 1.45 -9.85
C ASN A 28 -0.58 2.44 -9.09
N LEU A 29 -0.48 3.69 -9.50
CA LEU A 29 0.30 4.69 -8.78
C LEU A 29 -0.26 4.98 -7.38
N LEU A 30 -1.57 4.84 -7.21
CA LEU A 30 -2.28 5.09 -5.95
C LEU A 30 -2.70 3.80 -5.22
N TRP A 31 -2.33 2.62 -5.72
CA TRP A 31 -2.88 1.35 -5.24
C TRP A 31 -2.63 1.11 -3.75
N TYR A 32 -1.43 1.42 -3.24
CA TYR A 32 -1.07 1.12 -1.86
C TYR A 32 -1.95 1.85 -0.83
N PRO A 33 -2.07 3.19 -0.85
CA PRO A 33 -2.94 3.88 0.09
C PRO A 33 -4.42 3.51 -0.09
N ALA A 34 -4.88 3.30 -1.33
CA ALA A 34 -6.26 2.91 -1.59
C ALA A 34 -6.55 1.51 -1.03
N TYR A 35 -5.67 0.55 -1.31
CA TYR A 35 -5.83 -0.82 -0.83
C TYR A 35 -5.71 -0.93 0.70
N GLU A 36 -4.79 -0.20 1.33
CA GLU A 36 -4.63 -0.15 2.78
C GLU A 36 -5.93 0.30 3.47
N ILE A 37 -6.59 1.32 2.93
CA ILE A 37 -7.87 1.81 3.45
C ILE A 37 -8.96 0.75 3.26
N LEU A 38 -9.14 0.23 2.05
CA LEU A 38 -10.14 -0.79 1.74
C LEU A 38 -9.94 -2.04 2.60
N PHE A 39 -8.71 -2.52 2.70
CA PHE A 39 -8.37 -3.69 3.50
C PHE A 39 -8.66 -3.48 5.00
N SER A 40 -8.40 -2.27 5.51
CA SER A 40 -8.73 -1.90 6.89
C SER A 40 -10.25 -1.93 7.12
N ILE A 41 -11.04 -1.38 6.19
CA ILE A 41 -12.51 -1.39 6.27
C ILE A 41 -13.04 -2.83 6.26
N ILE A 42 -12.61 -3.67 5.30
CA ILE A 42 -13.02 -5.07 5.20
C ILE A 42 -12.70 -5.83 6.50
N ARG A 43 -11.52 -5.63 7.06
CA ARG A 43 -11.09 -6.25 8.31
C ARG A 43 -11.95 -5.83 9.50
N LYS A 44 -12.31 -4.55 9.58
CA LYS A 44 -13.18 -4.02 10.64
C LYS A 44 -14.59 -4.60 10.53
N ILE A 45 -15.17 -4.63 9.34
CA ILE A 45 -16.49 -5.24 9.09
C ILE A 45 -16.47 -6.71 9.52
N LYS A 46 -15.44 -7.48 9.11
CA LYS A 46 -15.29 -8.89 9.48
C LYS A 46 -15.20 -9.09 11.01
N ASN A 47 -14.59 -8.15 11.72
CA ASN A 47 -14.44 -8.19 13.16
C ASN A 47 -15.61 -7.52 13.92
N LYS A 48 -16.70 -7.14 13.24
CA LYS A 48 -17.87 -6.44 13.79
C LYS A 48 -17.51 -5.13 14.50
N LYS A 49 -16.47 -4.43 14.02
CA LYS A 49 -16.02 -3.14 14.53
C LYS A 49 -16.52 -2.00 13.65
N SER A 50 -16.75 -0.83 14.25
CA SER A 50 -17.06 0.38 13.48
C SER A 50 -15.92 0.76 12.53
N ALA A 51 -16.26 1.26 11.33
CA ALA A 51 -15.29 1.78 10.39
C ALA A 51 -14.50 2.99 10.96
N PHE A 52 -15.10 3.72 11.89
CA PHE A 52 -14.51 4.91 12.52
C PHE A 52 -13.62 4.60 13.73
N GLU A 53 -13.62 3.36 14.24
CA GLU A 53 -12.72 3.01 15.33
C GLU A 53 -11.24 3.09 14.89
N PRO A 54 -10.31 3.51 15.77
CA PRO A 54 -8.88 3.46 15.48
C PRO A 54 -8.44 2.03 15.14
N ASP A 55 -7.60 1.91 14.12
CA ASP A 55 -7.05 0.63 13.70
C ASP A 55 -5.53 0.62 13.85
N ASN A 56 -5.04 -0.27 14.69
CA ASN A 56 -3.61 -0.45 14.96
C ASN A 56 -3.02 -1.65 14.20
N SER A 57 -3.70 -2.12 13.15
CA SER A 57 -3.28 -3.29 12.38
C SER A 57 -2.99 -2.96 10.92
N HIS A 58 -2.59 -1.72 10.63
CA HIS A 58 -2.11 -1.34 9.31
C HIS A 58 -0.77 -2.02 8.99
N PHE A 59 -0.50 -2.26 7.71
CA PHE A 59 0.70 -2.97 7.28
C PHE A 59 1.99 -2.31 7.80
N HIS A 60 2.09 -0.99 7.72
CA HIS A 60 3.26 -0.26 8.24
C HIS A 60 3.44 -0.43 9.75
N GLN A 61 2.34 -0.54 10.52
CA GLN A 61 2.40 -0.77 11.96
C GLN A 61 2.88 -2.20 12.28
N LEU A 62 2.40 -3.19 11.52
CA LEU A 62 2.87 -4.57 11.67
C LEU A 62 4.35 -4.69 11.32
N LEU A 63 4.78 -4.04 10.23
CA LEU A 63 6.20 -4.01 9.84
C LEU A 63 7.06 -3.34 10.92
N TYR A 64 6.60 -2.22 11.49
CA TYR A 64 7.27 -1.58 12.63
C TYR A 64 7.39 -2.50 13.84
N LEU A 65 6.32 -3.19 14.22
CA LEU A 65 6.33 -4.13 15.34
C LEU A 65 7.26 -5.31 15.10
N TYR A 66 7.33 -5.79 13.86
CA TYR A 66 8.28 -6.84 13.47
C TYR A 66 9.72 -6.38 13.64
N LEU A 67 10.06 -5.18 13.11
CA LEU A 67 11.40 -4.61 13.21
C LEU A 67 11.79 -4.26 14.64
N LYS A 68 10.85 -3.88 15.50
CA LYS A 68 11.08 -3.64 16.93
C LYS A 68 11.65 -4.88 17.66
N GLY A 69 11.41 -6.07 17.14
CA GLY A 69 12.02 -7.30 17.65
C GLY A 69 13.52 -7.41 17.41
N PHE A 70 14.08 -6.66 16.45
CA PHE A 70 15.50 -6.68 16.10
C PHE A 70 16.25 -5.44 16.61
N PHE A 71 15.61 -4.30 16.64
CA PHE A 71 16.23 -3.01 16.99
C PHE A 71 15.52 -2.38 18.18
N LYS A 72 16.25 -2.05 19.24
CA LYS A 72 15.70 -1.40 20.44
C LYS A 72 15.38 0.09 20.23
N ASN A 73 16.02 0.73 19.24
CA ASN A 73 15.88 2.17 18.98
C ASN A 73 14.62 2.45 18.15
N LYS A 74 13.66 3.16 18.76
CA LYS A 74 12.39 3.54 18.11
C LYS A 74 12.58 4.37 16.83
N LYS A 75 13.57 5.26 16.81
CA LYS A 75 13.86 6.13 15.67
C LYS A 75 14.34 5.32 14.47
N ILE A 76 15.25 4.38 14.70
CA ILE A 76 15.75 3.46 13.66
C ILE A 76 14.61 2.62 13.11
N ASN A 77 13.77 2.03 13.96
CA ASN A 77 12.64 1.21 13.52
C ASN A 77 11.66 2.00 12.64
N ASN A 78 11.34 3.21 13.04
CA ASN A 78 10.43 4.06 12.26
C ASN A 78 11.03 4.43 10.89
N THR A 79 12.31 4.81 10.87
CA THR A 79 13.02 5.13 9.62
C THR A 79 13.11 3.91 8.70
N LEU A 80 13.50 2.74 9.22
CA LEU A 80 13.58 1.51 8.44
C LEU A 80 12.22 1.09 7.88
N THR A 81 11.15 1.20 8.69
CA THR A 81 9.79 0.93 8.22
C THR A 81 9.43 1.80 7.02
N GLY A 82 9.66 3.10 7.13
CA GLY A 82 9.41 4.04 6.04
C GLY A 82 10.28 3.76 4.81
N CYS A 83 11.57 3.48 4.99
CA CYS A 83 12.49 3.16 3.89
C CYS A 83 12.07 1.89 3.14
N ILE A 84 11.71 0.82 3.85
CA ILE A 84 11.28 -0.45 3.24
C ILE A 84 10.01 -0.23 2.41
N LEU A 85 9.02 0.47 2.96
CA LEU A 85 7.74 0.72 2.26
C LEU A 85 7.94 1.62 1.04
N ASN A 86 8.73 2.68 1.18
CA ASN A 86 9.01 3.59 0.07
C ASN A 86 9.79 2.89 -1.05
N LEU A 87 10.79 2.08 -0.69
CA LEU A 87 11.56 1.30 -1.67
C LEU A 87 10.66 0.30 -2.40
N TYR A 88 9.82 -0.43 -1.68
CA TYR A 88 8.84 -1.35 -2.26
C TYR A 88 7.92 -0.62 -3.26
N HIS A 89 7.37 0.52 -2.85
CA HIS A 89 6.48 1.31 -3.71
C HIS A 89 7.22 1.88 -4.93
N LEU A 90 8.43 2.37 -4.76
CA LEU A 90 9.26 2.90 -5.86
C LEU A 90 9.56 1.82 -6.90
N VAL A 91 9.97 0.62 -6.47
CA VAL A 91 10.22 -0.52 -7.37
C VAL A 91 8.93 -0.91 -8.10
N PHE A 92 7.79 -0.94 -7.39
CA PHE A 92 6.49 -1.24 -7.99
C PHE A 92 6.12 -0.21 -9.06
N VAL A 93 6.22 1.09 -8.75
CA VAL A 93 5.95 2.19 -9.70
C VAL A 93 6.85 2.06 -10.93
N PHE A 94 8.13 1.74 -10.75
CA PHE A 94 9.04 1.53 -11.87
C PHE A 94 8.57 0.38 -12.78
N ILE A 95 8.17 -0.75 -12.19
CA ILE A 95 7.69 -1.91 -12.96
C ILE A 95 6.40 -1.57 -13.74
N VAL A 96 5.41 -0.95 -13.11
CA VAL A 96 4.15 -0.62 -13.80
C VAL A 96 4.32 0.43 -14.88
N SER A 97 5.38 1.24 -14.80
CA SER A 97 5.70 2.25 -15.81
C SER A 97 6.30 1.67 -17.09
N ILE A 98 6.73 0.40 -17.10
CA ILE A 98 7.31 -0.25 -18.29
C ILE A 98 6.30 -0.28 -19.44
N ASP A 99 5.03 -0.57 -19.14
CA ASP A 99 3.96 -0.60 -20.15
C ASP A 99 2.71 0.12 -19.62
N TYR A 100 2.84 1.45 -19.48
CA TYR A 100 1.80 2.32 -18.91
C TYR A 100 0.52 2.40 -19.75
N SER A 101 0.58 2.01 -21.03
CA SER A 101 -0.54 2.07 -21.97
C SER A 101 -1.38 0.79 -22.00
N ASN A 102 -0.80 -0.34 -21.63
CA ASN A 102 -1.44 -1.65 -21.73
C ASN A 102 -2.36 -1.93 -20.54
N THR A 103 -3.64 -1.78 -20.75
CA THR A 103 -4.67 -2.00 -19.71
C THR A 103 -4.61 -3.41 -19.11
N LYS A 104 -4.39 -4.46 -19.90
CA LYS A 104 -4.31 -5.83 -19.39
C LYS A 104 -3.12 -6.00 -18.46
N TYR A 105 -1.96 -5.46 -18.85
CA TYR A 105 -0.77 -5.45 -18.01
C TYR A 105 -1.03 -4.73 -16.69
N GLN A 106 -1.65 -3.55 -16.73
CA GLN A 106 -1.93 -2.76 -15.55
C GLN A 106 -2.89 -3.48 -14.58
N VAL A 107 -3.96 -4.10 -15.08
CA VAL A 107 -4.90 -4.89 -14.26
C VAL A 107 -4.21 -6.11 -13.63
N MET A 108 -3.33 -6.78 -14.39
CA MET A 108 -2.52 -7.89 -13.88
C MET A 108 -1.62 -7.42 -12.72
N MET A 109 -0.99 -6.25 -12.86
CA MET A 109 -0.11 -5.69 -11.84
C MET A 109 -0.85 -5.29 -10.56
N ILE A 110 -2.08 -4.74 -10.66
CA ILE A 110 -2.94 -4.50 -9.49
C ILE A 110 -3.24 -5.83 -8.77
N SER A 111 -3.64 -6.84 -9.51
CA SER A 111 -3.97 -8.15 -8.93
C SER A 111 -2.76 -8.78 -8.22
N LEU A 112 -1.59 -8.70 -8.85
CA LEU A 112 -0.34 -9.21 -8.28
C LEU A 112 0.05 -8.48 -6.99
N SER A 113 -0.06 -7.14 -6.99
CA SER A 113 0.26 -6.33 -5.81
C SER A 113 -0.67 -6.62 -4.61
N ILE A 114 -1.96 -6.86 -4.87
CA ILE A 114 -2.93 -7.26 -3.86
C ILE A 114 -2.55 -8.62 -3.25
N ILE A 115 -2.17 -9.58 -4.07
CA ILE A 115 -1.75 -10.91 -3.61
C ILE A 115 -0.49 -10.80 -2.75
N ILE A 116 0.53 -10.09 -3.23
CA ILE A 116 1.80 -9.90 -2.51
C ILE A 116 1.56 -9.21 -1.17
N TYR A 117 0.78 -8.12 -1.16
CA TYR A 117 0.44 -7.40 0.08
C TYR A 117 -0.26 -8.32 1.08
N SER A 118 -1.32 -9.02 0.64
CA SER A 118 -2.11 -9.91 1.50
C SER A 118 -1.26 -11.03 2.08
N PHE A 119 -0.36 -11.61 1.30
CA PHE A 119 0.57 -12.64 1.73
C PHE A 119 1.51 -12.13 2.84
N PHE A 120 2.18 -11.01 2.62
CA PHE A 120 3.08 -10.43 3.63
C PHE A 120 2.32 -9.96 4.87
N TYR A 121 1.11 -9.43 4.71
CA TYR A 121 0.26 -9.04 5.83
C TYR A 121 -0.04 -10.23 6.75
N VAL A 122 -0.46 -11.37 6.18
CA VAL A 122 -0.78 -12.57 6.94
C VAL A 122 0.47 -13.10 7.66
N ILE A 123 1.61 -13.13 6.99
CA ILE A 123 2.89 -13.57 7.60
C ILE A 123 3.27 -12.68 8.77
N LEU A 124 3.31 -11.36 8.58
CA LEU A 124 3.67 -10.42 9.63
C LEU A 124 2.72 -10.55 10.84
N LYS A 125 1.42 -10.64 10.59
CA LYS A 125 0.42 -10.80 11.63
C LYS A 125 0.60 -12.10 12.42
N LYS A 126 0.93 -13.21 11.74
CA LYS A 126 1.22 -14.50 12.39
C LYS A 126 2.46 -14.40 13.27
N ILE A 127 3.56 -13.86 12.76
CA ILE A 127 4.82 -13.72 13.51
C ILE A 127 4.65 -12.86 14.76
N ILE A 128 3.91 -11.76 14.64
CA ILE A 128 3.67 -10.85 15.79
C ILE A 128 2.84 -11.55 16.85
N ARG A 129 1.81 -12.32 16.47
CA ARG A 129 0.98 -13.09 17.42
C ARG A 129 1.74 -14.15 18.20
N THR A 130 2.77 -14.74 17.61
CA THR A 130 3.59 -15.76 18.28
C THR A 130 4.67 -15.18 19.19
N LYS A 131 4.91 -13.87 19.13
CA LYS A 131 5.92 -13.16 19.96
C LYS A 131 5.32 -12.40 21.15
N ILE A 132 3.98 -12.32 21.22
CA ILE A 132 3.22 -11.74 22.34
C ILE A 132 2.60 -12.85 23.16
#